data_95bf6145b0b77fd058ecfdfb98c49875
#
_entry.id   95bf6145b0b77fd058ecfdfb98c49875
#
_cell.length_a   1.000
_cell.length_b   1.000
_cell.length_c   1.000
_cell.angle_alpha   90.00
_cell.angle_beta   90.00
_cell.angle_gamma   90.00
#
_symmetry.space_group_name_H-M   'P 1'
#
loop_
_entity.id
_entity.type
_entity.pdbx_description
1 polymer ?
#
loop_
_entity_poly.entity_id
_entity_poly.type
_entity_poly.pdbx_seq_one_letter_code
_entity_poly.pdbx_strand_id
1 'polypeptide(L)'
;MTKKLIYLWLTVAFTQFNLFAQNQEQIVVLPQTKGNLEGTLLVPQTTKPMPVVLIIAGSGPTDRDGNNPLGVKAQSYKLLAEGLAKNQIASLRYDKRGIGKSSNTAVKEIDMRFETGADDAAQFLDTLRKDPRFSKVLVLGHSEGSLLGMLLAQKRKVDGYISVSGIAQGIDEVISEQLRPQAIPDSVKDTVKNYLATLKQGKTIPKLMQNMVIFSLFRTSIQPYMISWLRYNPSQEITKITNPILIVQGSADIQVAEKEGQALHQAAPKSTYLMIPQMNHVLKLGTLDPQESQQNYQNPDLPLAPQLIEGIINWIKKLR
;
A
#
# COMPACT_ATOMS: atom_id res chain seq x y z
N MET A 1 -36.33 36.88 -69.50
CA MET A 1 -36.03 35.57 -68.92
C MET A 1 -34.80 35.73 -68.08
N THR A 2 -34.99 35.96 -66.77
CA THR A 2 -33.93 36.22 -65.80
C THR A 2 -33.66 34.93 -64.96
N LYS A 3 -32.48 34.30 -65.15
CA LYS A 3 -32.06 33.13 -64.38
C LYS A 3 -31.55 33.57 -62.99
N LYS A 4 -32.27 33.18 -61.95
CA LYS A 4 -31.81 33.33 -60.54
C LYS A 4 -30.83 32.18 -60.21
N LEU A 5 -29.56 32.50 -59.91
CA LEU A 5 -28.59 31.58 -59.31
C LEU A 5 -28.89 31.49 -57.82
N ILE A 6 -29.16 30.24 -57.34
CA ILE A 6 -29.29 29.93 -55.91
C ILE A 6 -27.91 29.46 -55.44
N TYR A 7 -27.25 30.23 -54.55
CA TYR A 7 -26.03 29.81 -53.87
C TYR A 7 -26.42 28.98 -52.61
N LEU A 8 -26.08 27.69 -52.68
CA LEU A 8 -26.22 26.77 -51.54
C LEU A 8 -24.97 26.90 -50.64
N TRP A 9 -25.13 27.49 -49.48
CA TRP A 9 -24.07 27.53 -48.48
C TRP A 9 -24.06 26.21 -47.72
N LEU A 10 -23.03 25.34 -47.94
CA LEU A 10 -22.75 24.16 -47.13
C LEU A 10 -22.06 24.62 -45.86
N THR A 11 -22.76 24.70 -44.76
CA THR A 11 -22.17 24.83 -43.41
C THR A 11 -21.62 23.48 -42.95
N VAL A 12 -20.30 23.32 -43.05
CA VAL A 12 -19.60 22.17 -42.45
C VAL A 12 -19.51 22.41 -40.93
N ALA A 13 -20.38 21.75 -40.18
CA ALA A 13 -20.30 21.73 -38.74
C ALA A 13 -19.08 20.86 -38.32
N PHE A 14 -17.99 21.52 -37.92
CA PHE A 14 -16.90 20.84 -37.23
C PHE A 14 -17.38 20.42 -35.84
N THR A 15 -17.84 19.18 -35.66
CA THR A 15 -17.99 18.56 -34.37
C THR A 15 -16.59 18.31 -33.84
N GLN A 16 -16.13 19.17 -32.93
CA GLN A 16 -14.95 18.88 -32.10
C GLN A 16 -15.32 17.69 -31.21
N PHE A 17 -14.89 16.49 -31.61
CA PHE A 17 -14.81 15.37 -30.71
C PHE A 17 -13.73 15.72 -29.67
N ASN A 18 -14.14 16.19 -28.49
CA ASN A 18 -13.29 16.13 -27.29
C ASN A 18 -13.05 14.65 -27.00
N LEU A 19 -12.00 14.08 -27.58
CA LEU A 19 -11.40 12.86 -27.05
C LEU A 19 -10.93 13.21 -25.62
N PHE A 20 -11.77 12.92 -24.64
CA PHE A 20 -11.31 12.88 -23.26
C PHE A 20 -10.15 11.88 -23.23
N ALA A 21 -8.96 12.39 -23.02
CA ALA A 21 -7.75 11.61 -22.94
C ALA A 21 -7.95 10.57 -21.83
N GLN A 22 -8.13 9.30 -22.20
CA GLN A 22 -8.39 8.22 -21.28
C GLN A 22 -7.05 7.82 -20.63
N ASN A 23 -7.01 7.75 -19.28
CA ASN A 23 -5.84 7.25 -18.57
C ASN A 23 -5.46 5.86 -19.10
N GLN A 24 -4.17 5.62 -19.31
CA GLN A 24 -3.70 4.36 -19.88
C GLN A 24 -3.19 3.43 -18.78
N GLU A 25 -3.82 2.26 -18.63
CA GLU A 25 -3.27 1.15 -17.85
C GLU A 25 -2.28 0.34 -18.70
N GLN A 26 -1.11 0.06 -18.13
CA GLN A 26 -0.06 -0.73 -18.73
C GLN A 26 0.33 -1.85 -17.76
N ILE A 27 0.43 -3.08 -18.26
CA ILE A 27 0.91 -4.20 -17.45
C ILE A 27 2.44 -4.15 -17.41
N VAL A 28 3.00 -4.16 -16.22
CA VAL A 28 4.44 -4.27 -15.97
C VAL A 28 4.73 -5.69 -15.49
N VAL A 29 5.59 -6.38 -16.23
CA VAL A 29 5.97 -7.77 -15.93
C VAL A 29 7.46 -7.82 -15.62
N LEU A 30 7.81 -8.36 -14.47
CA LEU A 30 9.19 -8.56 -14.02
C LEU A 30 9.49 -10.05 -13.90
N PRO A 31 10.28 -10.63 -14.83
CA PRO A 31 10.67 -12.03 -14.79
C PRO A 31 11.41 -12.36 -13.49
N GLN A 32 11.09 -13.50 -12.89
CA GLN A 32 11.74 -14.06 -11.72
C GLN A 32 12.34 -15.41 -12.08
N THR A 33 13.17 -15.99 -11.22
CA THR A 33 13.67 -17.35 -11.39
C THR A 33 12.54 -18.38 -11.60
N LYS A 34 11.39 -18.11 -10.95
CA LYS A 34 10.15 -18.87 -11.11
C LYS A 34 8.99 -17.90 -11.29
N GLY A 35 8.37 -17.91 -12.47
CA GLY A 35 7.23 -17.05 -12.79
C GLY A 35 7.58 -15.58 -12.98
N ASN A 36 6.58 -14.73 -12.86
CA ASN A 36 6.70 -13.28 -13.05
C ASN A 36 6.01 -12.54 -11.93
N LEU A 37 6.62 -11.46 -11.45
CA LEU A 37 5.91 -10.43 -10.71
C LEU A 37 5.16 -9.53 -11.69
N GLU A 38 3.91 -9.22 -11.40
CA GLU A 38 3.06 -8.43 -12.29
C GLU A 38 2.44 -7.25 -11.56
N GLY A 39 2.47 -6.09 -12.20
CA GLY A 39 1.87 -4.86 -11.72
C GLY A 39 1.05 -4.16 -12.81
N THR A 40 0.26 -3.18 -12.39
CA THR A 40 -0.48 -2.26 -13.26
C THR A 40 0.06 -0.85 -13.05
N LEU A 41 0.61 -0.29 -14.10
CA LEU A 41 1.05 1.10 -14.18
C LEU A 41 -0.08 1.92 -14.82
N LEU A 42 -0.66 2.85 -14.06
CA LEU A 42 -1.66 3.80 -14.53
C LEU A 42 -0.98 5.12 -14.85
N VAL A 43 -1.00 5.50 -16.12
CA VAL A 43 -0.32 6.72 -16.63
C VAL A 43 -1.36 7.72 -17.14
N PRO A 44 -1.46 8.91 -16.54
CA PRO A 44 -2.25 10.00 -17.10
C PRO A 44 -1.71 10.45 -18.47
N GLN A 45 -2.58 10.84 -19.36
CA GLN A 45 -2.17 11.42 -20.63
C GLN A 45 -1.66 12.85 -20.40
N THR A 46 -0.38 13.05 -20.60
CA THR A 46 0.28 14.35 -20.56
C THR A 46 1.52 14.35 -21.43
N THR A 47 1.90 15.50 -21.96
CA THR A 47 3.13 15.69 -22.72
C THR A 47 4.33 16.06 -21.85
N LYS A 48 4.12 16.30 -20.55
CA LYS A 48 5.17 16.69 -19.61
C LYS A 48 5.53 15.53 -18.69
N PRO A 49 6.80 15.41 -18.28
CA PRO A 49 7.17 14.46 -17.25
C PRO A 49 6.38 14.70 -15.96
N MET A 50 5.89 13.62 -15.36
CA MET A 50 5.02 13.65 -14.18
C MET A 50 5.61 12.86 -13.02
N PRO A 51 5.16 13.08 -11.76
CA PRO A 51 5.48 12.18 -10.66
C PRO A 51 4.84 10.81 -10.84
N VAL A 52 5.49 9.76 -10.31
CA VAL A 52 4.92 8.41 -10.19
C VAL A 52 5.04 7.90 -8.76
N VAL A 53 4.01 7.20 -8.28
CA VAL A 53 3.95 6.60 -6.95
C VAL A 53 3.94 5.08 -7.08
N LEU A 54 4.95 4.41 -6.50
CA LEU A 54 4.91 2.96 -6.28
C LEU A 54 4.09 2.68 -5.03
N ILE A 55 3.02 1.91 -5.14
CA ILE A 55 2.12 1.54 -4.04
C ILE A 55 2.48 0.13 -3.56
N ILE A 56 2.86 0.01 -2.28
CA ILE A 56 3.19 -1.25 -1.61
C ILE A 56 2.03 -1.63 -0.70
N ALA A 57 1.45 -2.79 -0.96
CA ALA A 57 0.28 -3.30 -0.25
C ALA A 57 0.59 -3.69 1.20
N GLY A 58 -0.46 -3.70 2.04
CA GLY A 58 -0.44 -4.20 3.41
C GLY A 58 -0.30 -5.72 3.53
N SER A 59 -0.42 -6.25 4.75
CA SER A 59 -0.23 -7.66 5.09
C SER A 59 -1.25 -8.60 4.42
N GLY A 60 -0.98 -9.90 4.52
CA GLY A 60 -1.83 -10.96 4.02
C GLY A 60 -1.84 -11.08 2.49
N PRO A 61 -2.76 -11.87 1.91
CA PRO A 61 -2.83 -12.13 0.47
C PRO A 61 -3.54 -11.00 -0.30
N THR A 62 -3.11 -9.76 -0.07
CA THR A 62 -3.68 -8.56 -0.68
C THR A 62 -3.15 -8.35 -2.09
N ASP A 63 -4.07 -8.23 -3.06
CA ASP A 63 -3.78 -8.01 -4.47
C ASP A 63 -3.44 -6.54 -4.77
N ARG A 64 -3.07 -6.27 -6.03
CA ARG A 64 -2.70 -4.93 -6.52
C ARG A 64 -3.80 -3.90 -6.40
N ASP A 65 -5.05 -4.31 -6.33
CA ASP A 65 -6.21 -3.42 -6.23
C ASP A 65 -6.63 -3.15 -4.78
N GLY A 66 -6.03 -3.86 -3.82
CA GLY A 66 -6.35 -3.74 -2.39
C GLY A 66 -7.45 -4.68 -1.93
N ASN A 67 -7.69 -5.77 -2.67
CA ASN A 67 -8.62 -6.80 -2.26
C ASN A 67 -7.88 -7.97 -1.63
N ASN A 68 -8.61 -8.74 -0.81
CA ASN A 68 -8.07 -9.87 -0.08
C ASN A 68 -9.15 -10.96 0.05
N PRO A 69 -8.88 -12.23 -0.30
CA PRO A 69 -9.84 -13.30 -0.22
C PRO A 69 -10.36 -13.59 1.21
N LEU A 70 -9.69 -13.03 2.24
CA LEU A 70 -10.13 -13.13 3.63
C LEU A 70 -11.23 -12.11 4.01
N GLY A 71 -11.89 -11.50 3.04
CA GLY A 71 -13.07 -10.65 3.25
C GLY A 71 -12.90 -9.16 2.92
N VAL A 72 -11.83 -8.77 2.24
CA VAL A 72 -11.65 -7.39 1.80
C VAL A 72 -11.90 -7.26 0.29
N LYS A 73 -12.84 -6.40 -0.09
CA LYS A 73 -13.20 -6.07 -1.49
C LYS A 73 -13.24 -4.55 -1.70
N ALA A 74 -12.41 -3.82 -0.98
CA ALA A 74 -12.48 -2.36 -0.91
C ALA A 74 -11.92 -1.64 -2.14
N GLN A 75 -11.12 -2.28 -2.98
CA GLN A 75 -10.43 -1.70 -4.14
C GLN A 75 -9.60 -0.44 -3.81
N SER A 76 -9.10 -0.34 -2.58
CA SER A 76 -8.49 0.90 -2.06
C SER A 76 -7.34 1.40 -2.90
N TYR A 77 -6.46 0.50 -3.37
CA TYR A 77 -5.29 0.92 -4.15
C TYR A 77 -5.64 1.25 -5.60
N LYS A 78 -6.67 0.61 -6.18
CA LYS A 78 -7.20 0.99 -7.49
C LYS A 78 -7.80 2.38 -7.44
N LEU A 79 -8.68 2.65 -6.46
CA LEU A 79 -9.29 3.96 -6.27
C LEU A 79 -8.23 5.05 -5.97
N LEU A 80 -7.17 4.71 -5.21
CA LEU A 80 -6.04 5.61 -4.97
C LEU A 80 -5.31 5.95 -6.28
N ALA A 81 -5.01 4.95 -7.09
CA ALA A 81 -4.37 5.12 -8.38
C ALA A 81 -5.21 6.01 -9.33
N GLU A 82 -6.51 5.77 -9.40
CA GLU A 82 -7.44 6.58 -10.19
C GLU A 82 -7.51 8.04 -9.69
N GLY A 83 -7.53 8.25 -8.37
CA GLY A 83 -7.50 9.57 -7.75
C GLY A 83 -6.22 10.34 -8.06
N LEU A 84 -5.07 9.68 -8.00
CA LEU A 84 -3.77 10.25 -8.38
C LEU A 84 -3.73 10.60 -9.87
N ALA A 85 -4.22 9.70 -10.73
CA ALA A 85 -4.22 9.90 -12.18
C ALA A 85 -5.06 11.10 -12.62
N LYS A 86 -6.21 11.36 -11.99
CA LYS A 86 -7.02 12.58 -12.22
C LYS A 86 -6.24 13.87 -11.93
N ASN A 87 -5.13 13.79 -11.20
CA ASN A 87 -4.27 14.90 -10.82
C ASN A 87 -2.87 14.84 -11.46
N GLN A 88 -2.74 14.16 -12.60
CA GLN A 88 -1.51 14.05 -13.38
C GLN A 88 -0.35 13.41 -12.59
N ILE A 89 -0.66 12.46 -11.71
CA ILE A 89 0.30 11.64 -10.99
C ILE A 89 0.10 10.20 -11.41
N ALA A 90 1.13 9.59 -12.01
CA ALA A 90 1.12 8.17 -12.34
C ALA A 90 1.24 7.30 -11.08
N SER A 91 0.82 6.05 -11.18
CA SER A 91 1.02 5.09 -10.09
C SER A 91 1.25 3.68 -10.60
N LEU A 92 2.08 2.92 -9.89
CA LEU A 92 2.25 1.50 -10.09
C LEU A 92 1.82 0.76 -8.83
N ARG A 93 0.88 -0.17 -8.99
CA ARG A 93 0.44 -1.12 -7.99
C ARG A 93 0.70 -2.54 -8.48
N TYR A 94 1.13 -3.46 -7.63
CA TYR A 94 1.55 -4.79 -8.05
C TYR A 94 1.01 -5.89 -7.13
N ASP A 95 0.84 -7.08 -7.68
CA ASP A 95 0.52 -8.27 -6.90
C ASP A 95 1.78 -8.76 -6.20
N LYS A 96 1.69 -8.95 -4.90
CA LYS A 96 2.79 -9.52 -4.13
C LYS A 96 3.14 -10.92 -4.63
N ARG A 97 4.35 -11.35 -4.35
CA ARG A 97 4.82 -12.72 -4.63
C ARG A 97 3.82 -13.76 -4.15
N GLY A 98 3.43 -14.68 -5.03
CA GLY A 98 2.45 -15.71 -4.73
C GLY A 98 0.99 -15.27 -4.76
N ILE A 99 0.68 -14.00 -5.08
CA ILE A 99 -0.67 -13.44 -5.07
C ILE A 99 -1.11 -13.03 -6.47
N GLY A 100 -2.41 -13.09 -6.73
CA GLY A 100 -3.04 -12.60 -7.97
C GLY A 100 -2.34 -13.13 -9.23
N LYS A 101 -1.94 -12.23 -10.11
CA LYS A 101 -1.21 -12.56 -11.35
C LYS A 101 0.26 -12.93 -11.11
N SER A 102 0.79 -12.63 -9.90
CA SER A 102 2.11 -13.08 -9.47
C SER A 102 2.09 -14.44 -8.75
N SER A 103 0.99 -15.20 -8.81
CA SER A 103 0.82 -16.49 -8.10
C SER A 103 1.87 -17.54 -8.47
N ASN A 104 2.35 -17.51 -9.71
CA ASN A 104 3.39 -18.43 -10.20
C ASN A 104 4.80 -18.16 -9.64
N THR A 105 4.99 -17.04 -8.91
CA THR A 105 6.24 -16.74 -8.19
C THR A 105 6.24 -17.29 -6.76
N ALA A 106 5.18 -17.99 -6.34
CA ALA A 106 5.07 -18.55 -5.00
C ALA A 106 6.29 -19.42 -4.66
N VAL A 107 6.85 -19.18 -3.50
CA VAL A 107 7.90 -19.99 -2.87
C VAL A 107 7.29 -20.82 -1.74
N LYS A 108 8.01 -21.82 -1.26
CA LYS A 108 7.56 -22.52 -0.04
C LYS A 108 7.52 -21.52 1.12
N GLU A 109 6.49 -21.61 1.97
CA GLU A 109 6.31 -20.68 3.08
C GLU A 109 7.54 -20.60 4.01
N ILE A 110 8.21 -21.75 4.21
CA ILE A 110 9.43 -21.82 5.02
C ILE A 110 10.59 -20.96 4.47
N ASP A 111 10.59 -20.71 3.17
CA ASP A 111 11.63 -19.92 2.48
C ASP A 111 11.28 -18.42 2.42
N MET A 112 10.08 -18.04 2.85
CA MET A 112 9.66 -16.64 2.87
C MET A 112 10.45 -15.84 3.92
N ARG A 113 10.79 -14.60 3.55
CA ARG A 113 11.41 -13.61 4.45
C ARG A 113 10.71 -12.27 4.27
N PHE A 114 10.65 -11.48 5.33
CA PHE A 114 10.01 -10.17 5.29
C PHE A 114 10.67 -9.23 4.26
N GLU A 115 12.00 -9.24 4.22
CA GLU A 115 12.80 -8.40 3.34
C GLU A 115 12.54 -8.67 1.85
N THR A 116 12.08 -9.87 1.49
CA THR A 116 11.75 -10.22 0.10
C THR A 116 10.68 -9.29 -0.47
N GLY A 117 9.73 -8.82 0.36
CA GLY A 117 8.73 -7.84 -0.06
C GLY A 117 9.33 -6.49 -0.45
N ALA A 118 10.35 -6.03 0.26
CA ALA A 118 11.08 -4.81 -0.07
C ALA A 118 11.96 -4.99 -1.32
N ASP A 119 12.56 -6.17 -1.52
CA ASP A 119 13.38 -6.48 -2.68
C ASP A 119 12.51 -6.62 -3.95
N ASP A 120 11.31 -7.18 -3.85
CA ASP A 120 10.32 -7.20 -4.94
C ASP A 120 9.88 -5.78 -5.32
N ALA A 121 9.57 -4.93 -4.34
CA ALA A 121 9.22 -3.53 -4.57
C ALA A 121 10.38 -2.75 -5.21
N ALA A 122 11.64 -3.06 -4.86
CA ALA A 122 12.82 -2.43 -5.43
C ALA A 122 12.92 -2.66 -6.95
N GLN A 123 12.55 -3.84 -7.44
CA GLN A 123 12.57 -4.14 -8.88
C GLN A 123 11.58 -3.26 -9.66
N PHE A 124 10.36 -3.05 -9.10
CA PHE A 124 9.39 -2.13 -9.71
C PHE A 124 9.87 -0.68 -9.63
N LEU A 125 10.45 -0.25 -8.51
CA LEU A 125 11.02 1.09 -8.36
C LEU A 125 12.12 1.34 -9.39
N ASP A 126 13.06 0.38 -9.55
CA ASP A 126 14.17 0.48 -10.49
C ASP A 126 13.67 0.56 -11.96
N THR A 127 12.53 -0.08 -12.27
CA THR A 127 11.86 0.04 -13.57
C THR A 127 11.27 1.43 -13.76
N LEU A 128 10.57 1.97 -12.77
CA LEU A 128 10.01 3.33 -12.84
C LEU A 128 11.10 4.40 -12.99
N ARG A 129 12.24 4.24 -12.34
CA ARG A 129 13.33 5.21 -12.41
C ARG A 129 14.03 5.27 -13.77
N LYS A 130 13.90 4.23 -14.58
CA LYS A 130 14.45 4.21 -15.96
C LYS A 130 13.51 4.84 -16.98
N ASP A 131 12.26 5.07 -16.62
CA ASP A 131 11.25 5.61 -17.52
C ASP A 131 11.30 7.14 -17.56
N PRO A 132 11.66 7.76 -18.71
CA PRO A 132 11.81 9.21 -18.84
C PRO A 132 10.50 9.99 -18.68
N ARG A 133 9.35 9.31 -18.67
CA ARG A 133 8.05 9.94 -18.40
C ARG A 133 7.92 10.43 -16.96
N PHE A 134 8.77 9.93 -16.04
CA PHE A 134 8.62 10.22 -14.62
C PHE A 134 9.68 11.21 -14.12
N SER A 135 9.20 12.38 -13.67
CA SER A 135 10.06 13.44 -13.11
C SER A 135 10.49 13.17 -11.67
N LYS A 136 9.68 12.44 -10.91
CA LYS A 136 9.91 12.03 -9.52
C LYS A 136 9.35 10.63 -9.31
N VAL A 137 10.05 9.81 -8.53
CA VAL A 137 9.60 8.45 -8.17
C VAL A 137 9.45 8.38 -6.67
N LEU A 138 8.19 8.23 -6.21
CA LEU A 138 7.82 8.17 -4.80
C LEU A 138 7.42 6.74 -4.43
N VAL A 139 7.52 6.45 -3.14
CA VAL A 139 7.06 5.18 -2.56
C VAL A 139 5.94 5.47 -1.57
N LEU A 140 4.82 4.79 -1.71
CA LEU A 140 3.72 4.77 -0.76
C LEU A 140 3.58 3.35 -0.22
N GLY A 141 3.73 3.20 1.09
CA GLY A 141 3.48 1.94 1.78
C GLY A 141 2.25 2.03 2.67
N HIS A 142 1.35 1.05 2.57
CA HIS A 142 0.16 0.95 3.40
C HIS A 142 0.32 -0.16 4.43
N SER A 143 0.02 0.12 5.71
CA SER A 143 0.07 -0.88 6.79
C SER A 143 1.46 -1.56 6.87
N GLU A 144 1.57 -2.90 6.75
CA GLU A 144 2.85 -3.63 6.60
C GLU A 144 3.73 -3.04 5.49
N GLY A 145 3.10 -2.64 4.38
CA GLY A 145 3.79 -2.01 3.25
C GLY A 145 4.51 -0.71 3.62
N SER A 146 4.08 -0.03 4.71
CA SER A 146 4.80 1.12 5.24
C SER A 146 6.23 0.74 5.67
N LEU A 147 6.40 -0.32 6.46
CA LEU A 147 7.73 -0.78 6.86
C LEU A 147 8.54 -1.28 5.66
N LEU A 148 7.92 -2.01 4.73
CA LEU A 148 8.60 -2.43 3.49
C LEU A 148 9.07 -1.21 2.67
N GLY A 149 8.25 -0.15 2.59
CA GLY A 149 8.60 1.11 1.97
C GLY A 149 9.75 1.85 2.67
N MET A 150 9.81 1.80 4.01
CA MET A 150 10.94 2.32 4.78
C MET A 150 12.24 1.60 4.41
N LEU A 151 12.22 0.26 4.38
CA LEU A 151 13.39 -0.55 4.02
C LEU A 151 13.83 -0.31 2.57
N LEU A 152 12.87 -0.12 1.66
CA LEU A 152 13.14 0.23 0.28
C LEU A 152 13.80 1.60 0.16
N ALA A 153 13.27 2.63 0.83
CA ALA A 153 13.77 4.01 0.78
C ALA A 153 15.17 4.17 1.37
N GLN A 154 15.59 3.26 2.26
CA GLN A 154 16.97 3.19 2.76
C GLN A 154 17.95 2.59 1.75
N LYS A 155 17.48 1.64 0.93
CA LYS A 155 18.32 0.89 -0.04
C LYS A 155 18.34 1.51 -1.43
N ARG A 156 17.37 2.35 -1.76
CA ARG A 156 17.17 2.94 -3.11
C ARG A 156 16.88 4.43 -3.02
N LYS A 157 17.33 5.16 -4.02
CA LYS A 157 16.99 6.58 -4.15
C LYS A 157 15.49 6.71 -4.46
N VAL A 158 14.75 7.42 -3.62
CA VAL A 158 13.36 7.83 -3.82
C VAL A 158 13.28 9.35 -3.72
N ASP A 159 12.28 9.98 -4.34
CA ASP A 159 12.11 11.44 -4.26
C ASP A 159 11.17 11.84 -3.13
N GLY A 160 10.50 10.87 -2.50
CA GLY A 160 9.69 11.01 -1.30
C GLY A 160 9.11 9.67 -0.86
N TYR A 161 8.83 9.57 0.43
CA TYR A 161 8.24 8.39 1.04
C TYR A 161 6.92 8.75 1.75
N ILE A 162 5.89 7.94 1.56
CA ILE A 162 4.55 8.11 2.13
C ILE A 162 4.20 6.86 2.94
N SER A 163 3.98 7.03 4.24
CA SER A 163 3.45 6.01 5.14
C SER A 163 1.95 6.24 5.32
N VAL A 164 1.12 5.26 4.98
CA VAL A 164 -0.33 5.31 5.19
C VAL A 164 -0.74 4.22 6.15
N SER A 165 -1.36 4.56 7.27
CA SER A 165 -1.76 3.61 8.32
C SER A 165 -0.61 2.67 8.72
N GLY A 166 0.62 3.22 8.82
CA GLY A 166 1.80 2.47 9.20
C GLY A 166 1.93 2.34 10.72
N ILE A 167 2.44 1.19 11.19
CA ILE A 167 2.74 0.97 12.61
C ILE A 167 4.07 1.61 12.99
N ALA A 168 4.19 2.06 14.24
CA ALA A 168 5.41 2.59 14.85
C ALA A 168 6.14 1.57 15.72
N GLN A 169 5.38 0.64 16.30
CA GLN A 169 5.87 -0.40 17.20
C GLN A 169 6.40 -1.62 16.44
N GLY A 170 7.14 -2.50 17.14
CA GLY A 170 7.46 -3.81 16.62
C GLY A 170 6.21 -4.67 16.41
N ILE A 171 6.24 -5.56 15.43
CA ILE A 171 5.08 -6.41 15.11
C ILE A 171 4.65 -7.30 16.29
N ASP A 172 5.56 -7.66 17.19
CA ASP A 172 5.26 -8.37 18.43
C ASP A 172 4.33 -7.59 19.36
N GLU A 173 4.54 -6.29 19.49
CA GLU A 173 3.70 -5.41 20.30
C GLU A 173 2.33 -5.25 19.64
N VAL A 174 2.29 -5.02 18.33
CA VAL A 174 1.06 -4.84 17.56
C VAL A 174 0.18 -6.09 17.60
N ILE A 175 0.74 -7.29 17.38
CA ILE A 175 -0.01 -8.55 17.48
C ILE A 175 -0.59 -8.71 18.90
N SER A 176 0.21 -8.42 19.92
CA SER A 176 -0.23 -8.51 21.31
C SER A 176 -1.38 -7.54 21.63
N GLU A 177 -1.31 -6.31 21.12
CA GLU A 177 -2.37 -5.31 21.28
C GLU A 177 -3.67 -5.69 20.52
N GLN A 178 -3.56 -6.19 19.30
CA GLN A 178 -4.70 -6.64 18.50
C GLN A 178 -5.43 -7.86 19.09
N LEU A 179 -4.71 -8.72 19.82
CA LEU A 179 -5.31 -9.88 20.51
C LEU A 179 -5.94 -9.53 21.85
N ARG A 180 -5.54 -8.40 22.47
CA ARG A 180 -6.00 -8.03 23.82
C ARG A 180 -7.52 -7.93 23.94
N PRO A 181 -8.27 -7.24 23.06
CA PRO A 181 -9.71 -7.12 23.14
C PRO A 181 -10.47 -8.36 22.68
N GLN A 182 -9.79 -9.36 22.09
CA GLN A 182 -10.45 -10.54 21.57
C GLN A 182 -10.83 -11.50 22.70
N ALA A 183 -11.96 -12.19 22.55
CA ALA A 183 -12.45 -13.22 23.47
C ALA A 183 -11.62 -14.52 23.36
N ILE A 184 -10.32 -14.42 23.59
CA ILE A 184 -9.33 -15.50 23.54
C ILE A 184 -8.87 -15.73 24.99
N PRO A 185 -8.72 -17.02 25.44
CA PRO A 185 -8.22 -17.32 26.77
C PRO A 185 -6.85 -16.67 27.04
N ASP A 186 -6.65 -16.16 28.26
CA ASP A 186 -5.41 -15.46 28.64
C ASP A 186 -4.19 -16.38 28.51
N SER A 187 -4.34 -17.70 28.80
CA SER A 187 -3.27 -18.69 28.56
C SER A 187 -2.80 -18.75 27.10
N VAL A 188 -3.69 -18.48 26.14
CA VAL A 188 -3.33 -18.40 24.71
C VAL A 188 -2.61 -17.06 24.44
N LYS A 189 -3.09 -15.94 24.99
CA LYS A 189 -2.45 -14.63 24.85
C LYS A 189 -1.02 -14.64 25.44
N ASP A 190 -0.84 -15.24 26.62
CA ASP A 190 0.48 -15.41 27.23
C ASP A 190 1.40 -16.28 26.39
N THR A 191 0.85 -17.37 25.82
CA THR A 191 1.61 -18.23 24.89
C THR A 191 2.06 -17.45 23.65
N VAL A 192 1.18 -16.64 23.06
CA VAL A 192 1.53 -15.76 21.91
C VAL A 192 2.69 -14.85 22.28
N LYS A 193 2.60 -14.15 23.43
CA LYS A 193 3.66 -13.26 23.90
C LYS A 193 5.00 -13.99 24.08
N ASN A 194 4.98 -15.17 24.69
CA ASN A 194 6.21 -15.97 24.91
C ASN A 194 6.79 -16.47 23.58
N TYR A 195 5.95 -16.86 22.62
CA TYR A 195 6.38 -17.31 21.31
C TYR A 195 6.97 -16.16 20.50
N LEU A 196 6.37 -14.99 20.51
CA LEU A 196 6.92 -13.80 19.87
C LEU A 196 8.30 -13.44 20.45
N ALA A 197 8.44 -13.46 21.77
CA ALA A 197 9.73 -13.22 22.43
C ALA A 197 10.80 -14.26 22.03
N THR A 198 10.41 -15.53 21.85
CA THR A 198 11.31 -16.60 21.38
C THR A 198 11.75 -16.37 19.94
N LEU A 199 10.79 -16.07 19.04
CA LEU A 199 11.08 -15.78 17.63
C LEU A 199 11.92 -14.51 17.47
N LYS A 200 11.70 -13.49 18.30
CA LYS A 200 12.49 -12.24 18.32
C LYS A 200 13.97 -12.48 18.64
N GLN A 201 14.28 -13.56 19.39
CA GLN A 201 15.65 -14.02 19.63
C GLN A 201 16.22 -14.85 18.46
N GLY A 202 15.49 -15.02 17.37
CA GLY A 202 15.89 -15.85 16.22
C GLY A 202 15.71 -17.34 16.44
N LYS A 203 15.04 -17.77 17.53
CA LYS A 203 14.84 -19.18 17.87
C LYS A 203 13.48 -19.66 17.35
N THR A 204 13.43 -20.86 16.79
CA THR A 204 12.19 -21.50 16.35
C THR A 204 11.50 -22.24 17.49
N ILE A 205 10.20 -22.48 17.33
CA ILE A 205 9.34 -23.19 18.29
C ILE A 205 8.92 -24.51 17.63
N PRO A 206 9.55 -25.63 18.00
CA PRO A 206 9.32 -26.90 17.32
C PRO A 206 7.99 -27.55 17.70
N LYS A 207 7.47 -27.30 18.91
CA LYS A 207 6.22 -27.85 19.41
C LYS A 207 5.26 -26.74 19.80
N LEU A 208 4.17 -26.62 19.07
CA LEU A 208 3.16 -25.59 19.29
C LEU A 208 2.06 -26.10 20.24
N MET A 209 1.48 -25.17 21.02
CA MET A 209 0.20 -25.39 21.68
C MET A 209 -0.87 -25.66 20.63
N GLN A 210 -1.73 -26.66 20.88
CA GLN A 210 -2.87 -27.00 20.01
C GLN A 210 -3.98 -25.95 20.15
N ASN A 211 -3.89 -24.92 19.33
CA ASN A 211 -4.86 -23.83 19.26
C ASN A 211 -4.80 -23.18 17.89
N MET A 212 -5.97 -22.79 17.32
CA MET A 212 -6.07 -22.23 15.99
C MET A 212 -5.34 -20.87 15.87
N VAL A 213 -5.41 -20.01 16.87
CA VAL A 213 -4.69 -18.72 16.90
C VAL A 213 -3.17 -18.97 16.88
N ILE A 214 -2.70 -19.89 17.72
CA ILE A 214 -1.29 -20.28 17.77
C ILE A 214 -0.84 -20.86 16.43
N PHE A 215 -1.62 -21.75 15.84
CA PHE A 215 -1.27 -22.34 14.55
C PHE A 215 -1.22 -21.29 13.43
N SER A 216 -2.18 -20.37 13.38
CA SER A 216 -2.22 -19.34 12.35
C SER A 216 -1.00 -18.41 12.40
N LEU A 217 -0.54 -18.07 13.60
CA LEU A 217 0.58 -17.13 13.82
C LEU A 217 1.96 -17.79 13.82
N PHE A 218 2.07 -19.07 14.23
CA PHE A 218 3.36 -19.68 14.60
C PHE A 218 3.61 -21.05 13.97
N ARG A 219 2.74 -21.54 13.03
CA ARG A 219 3.05 -22.79 12.33
C ARG A 219 4.50 -22.79 11.84
N THR A 220 5.14 -23.94 11.90
CA THR A 220 6.61 -24.03 11.68
C THR A 220 7.07 -23.37 10.39
N SER A 221 6.27 -23.45 9.34
CA SER A 221 6.59 -22.89 8.03
C SER A 221 6.63 -21.36 8.00
N ILE A 222 5.87 -20.65 8.86
CA ILE A 222 5.84 -19.18 8.89
C ILE A 222 6.90 -18.58 9.81
N GLN A 223 7.49 -19.38 10.71
CA GLN A 223 8.42 -18.84 11.71
C GLN A 223 9.63 -18.11 11.13
N PRO A 224 10.28 -18.57 10.04
CA PRO A 224 11.39 -17.83 9.44
C PRO A 224 10.98 -16.43 8.94
N TYR A 225 9.78 -16.31 8.40
CA TYR A 225 9.20 -15.01 8.01
C TYR A 225 9.01 -14.12 9.24
N MET A 226 8.36 -14.62 10.29
CA MET A 226 8.16 -13.89 11.54
C MET A 226 9.48 -13.48 12.19
N ILE A 227 10.46 -14.37 12.24
CA ILE A 227 11.81 -14.06 12.76
C ILE A 227 12.45 -12.91 11.98
N SER A 228 12.32 -12.91 10.66
CA SER A 228 12.87 -11.84 9.82
C SER A 228 12.13 -10.52 10.03
N TRP A 229 10.81 -10.51 10.20
CA TRP A 229 10.01 -9.32 10.46
C TRP A 229 10.29 -8.72 11.85
N LEU A 230 10.37 -9.57 12.88
CA LEU A 230 10.62 -9.16 14.28
C LEU A 230 11.96 -8.44 14.52
N ARG A 231 12.86 -8.41 13.53
CA ARG A 231 14.13 -7.66 13.57
C ARG A 231 13.91 -6.15 13.45
N TYR A 232 12.78 -5.71 12.91
CA TYR A 232 12.55 -4.33 12.56
C TYR A 232 11.63 -3.64 13.57
N ASN A 233 12.03 -2.42 13.95
CA ASN A 233 11.20 -1.49 14.69
C ASN A 233 10.92 -0.28 13.79
N PRO A 234 9.68 -0.04 13.33
CA PRO A 234 9.38 1.00 12.37
C PRO A 234 9.77 2.41 12.83
N SER A 235 9.65 2.72 14.13
CA SER A 235 10.10 4.01 14.67
C SER A 235 11.61 4.20 14.54
N GLN A 236 12.39 3.14 14.57
CA GLN A 236 13.84 3.20 14.31
C GLN A 236 14.12 3.24 12.81
N GLU A 237 13.37 2.49 12.01
CA GLU A 237 13.59 2.44 10.56
C GLU A 237 13.27 3.76 9.86
N ILE A 238 12.22 4.47 10.29
CA ILE A 238 11.84 5.75 9.70
C ILE A 238 12.92 6.83 9.89
N THR A 239 13.69 6.79 10.98
CA THR A 239 14.77 7.76 11.25
C THR A 239 15.93 7.67 10.25
N LYS A 240 16.07 6.54 9.56
CA LYS A 240 17.13 6.29 8.58
C LYS A 240 16.80 6.87 7.20
N ILE A 241 15.55 7.34 6.99
CA ILE A 241 15.10 7.92 5.72
C ILE A 241 15.49 9.39 5.70
N THR A 242 16.25 9.78 4.70
CA THR A 242 16.72 11.17 4.52
C THR A 242 15.87 11.99 3.56
N ASN A 243 15.01 11.33 2.81
CA ASN A 243 14.09 11.96 1.84
C ASN A 243 12.89 12.59 2.55
N PRO A 244 12.13 13.49 1.89
CA PRO A 244 10.86 13.97 2.41
C PRO A 244 9.89 12.83 2.78
N ILE A 245 9.24 12.94 3.94
CA ILE A 245 8.32 11.93 4.47
C ILE A 245 6.93 12.56 4.68
N LEU A 246 5.89 11.86 4.21
CA LEU A 246 4.50 12.10 4.59
C LEU A 246 4.00 10.90 5.39
N ILE A 247 3.43 11.17 6.56
CA ILE A 247 2.76 10.17 7.40
C ILE A 247 1.27 10.49 7.39
N VAL A 248 0.45 9.53 6.99
CA VAL A 248 -1.00 9.65 6.90
C VAL A 248 -1.63 8.63 7.83
N GLN A 249 -2.54 9.09 8.69
CA GLN A 249 -3.24 8.23 9.64
C GLN A 249 -4.74 8.58 9.67
N GLY A 250 -5.59 7.57 9.77
CA GLY A 250 -7.03 7.73 9.92
C GLY A 250 -7.47 7.59 11.38
N SER A 251 -8.43 8.43 11.83
CA SER A 251 -8.92 8.35 13.21
C SER A 251 -9.93 7.21 13.45
N ALA A 252 -10.48 6.61 12.39
CA ALA A 252 -11.39 5.46 12.47
C ALA A 252 -10.71 4.13 12.09
N ASP A 253 -9.37 4.08 12.13
CA ASP A 253 -8.62 2.87 11.84
C ASP A 253 -8.62 1.93 13.06
N ILE A 254 -9.34 0.81 12.95
CA ILE A 254 -9.44 -0.20 14.02
C ILE A 254 -8.26 -1.18 14.05
N GLN A 255 -7.40 -1.19 13.02
CA GLN A 255 -6.25 -2.08 12.93
C GLN A 255 -4.97 -1.39 13.39
N VAL A 256 -4.79 -0.12 13.00
CA VAL A 256 -3.63 0.71 13.34
C VAL A 256 -4.13 1.97 14.01
N ALA A 257 -4.00 2.04 15.31
CA ALA A 257 -4.50 3.16 16.11
C ALA A 257 -3.80 4.48 15.78
N GLU A 258 -4.48 5.60 15.99
CA GLU A 258 -3.96 6.96 15.75
C GLU A 258 -2.58 7.20 16.37
N LYS A 259 -2.35 6.66 17.57
CA LYS A 259 -1.07 6.75 18.28
C LYS A 259 0.13 6.27 17.46
N GLU A 260 -0.07 5.33 16.53
CA GLU A 260 1.00 4.79 15.68
C GLU A 260 1.51 5.84 14.70
N GLY A 261 0.61 6.54 14.00
CA GLY A 261 0.99 7.63 13.11
C GLY A 261 1.66 8.78 13.86
N GLN A 262 1.16 9.12 15.06
CA GLN A 262 1.77 10.12 15.94
C GLN A 262 3.18 9.71 16.38
N ALA A 263 3.39 8.46 16.76
CA ALA A 263 4.70 7.93 17.17
C ALA A 263 5.70 7.91 16.02
N LEU A 264 5.28 7.55 14.79
CA LEU A 264 6.13 7.66 13.59
C LEU A 264 6.55 9.11 13.33
N HIS A 265 5.61 10.06 13.49
CA HIS A 265 5.93 11.48 13.33
C HIS A 265 6.90 12.00 14.40
N GLN A 266 6.72 11.57 15.64
CA GLN A 266 7.65 11.89 16.73
C GLN A 266 9.06 11.33 16.46
N ALA A 267 9.15 10.12 15.91
CA ALA A 267 10.42 9.53 15.51
C ALA A 267 11.08 10.24 14.32
N ALA A 268 10.27 10.81 13.41
CA ALA A 268 10.73 11.55 12.24
C ALA A 268 10.15 12.99 12.24
N PRO A 269 10.60 13.91 13.10
CA PRO A 269 9.96 15.21 13.34
C PRO A 269 9.99 16.16 12.14
N LYS A 270 10.82 15.88 11.13
CA LYS A 270 10.84 16.63 9.85
C LYS A 270 9.77 16.12 8.85
N SER A 271 9.07 15.05 9.17
CA SER A 271 7.97 14.55 8.33
C SER A 271 6.77 15.49 8.35
N THR A 272 5.97 15.45 7.31
CA THR A 272 4.62 16.01 7.34
C THR A 272 3.68 14.96 7.93
N TYR A 273 2.87 15.33 8.93
CA TYR A 273 1.83 14.47 9.49
C TYR A 273 0.45 14.92 9.04
N LEU A 274 -0.34 14.00 8.53
CA LEU A 274 -1.70 14.21 8.06
C LEU A 274 -2.64 13.25 8.78
N MET A 275 -3.38 13.76 9.74
CA MET A 275 -4.49 13.05 10.36
C MET A 275 -5.76 13.27 9.52
N ILE A 276 -6.44 12.17 9.15
CA ILE A 276 -7.68 12.22 8.39
C ILE A 276 -8.83 11.76 9.29
N PRO A 277 -9.75 12.68 9.66
CA PRO A 277 -10.91 12.33 10.47
C PRO A 277 -11.74 11.23 9.78
N GLN A 278 -12.19 10.27 10.56
CA GLN A 278 -13.06 9.18 10.13
C GLN A 278 -12.48 8.26 9.04
N MET A 279 -11.24 8.41 8.62
CA MET A 279 -10.63 7.43 7.70
C MET A 279 -10.33 6.13 8.44
N ASN A 280 -10.80 5.01 7.87
CA ASN A 280 -10.56 3.67 8.37
C ASN A 280 -9.34 3.00 7.68
N HIS A 281 -9.02 1.75 8.05
CA HIS A 281 -7.86 1.04 7.52
C HIS A 281 -7.92 0.78 6.01
N VAL A 282 -9.10 0.65 5.42
CA VAL A 282 -9.26 0.51 3.96
C VAL A 282 -9.41 1.86 3.25
N LEU A 283 -8.97 2.94 3.91
CA LEU A 283 -8.83 4.29 3.36
C LEU A 283 -10.16 4.97 2.98
N LYS A 284 -11.28 4.48 3.55
CA LYS A 284 -12.63 5.02 3.34
C LYS A 284 -13.11 5.71 4.60
N LEU A 285 -14.15 6.56 4.48
CA LEU A 285 -14.79 7.11 5.68
C LEU A 285 -15.55 6.01 6.41
N GLY A 286 -15.52 6.04 7.73
CA GLY A 286 -16.19 5.10 8.62
C GLY A 286 -16.06 5.51 10.07
N THR A 287 -16.40 4.60 10.96
CA THR A 287 -16.31 4.79 12.42
C THR A 287 -15.44 3.69 13.05
N LEU A 288 -15.28 3.74 14.36
CA LEU A 288 -14.61 2.69 15.14
C LEU A 288 -15.52 1.47 15.40
N ASP A 289 -16.76 1.48 14.89
CA ASP A 289 -17.64 0.33 15.01
C ASP A 289 -17.14 -0.83 14.14
N PRO A 290 -16.91 -2.04 14.70
CA PRO A 290 -16.37 -3.16 13.96
C PRO A 290 -17.30 -3.69 12.86
N GLN A 291 -18.64 -3.58 13.05
CA GLN A 291 -19.61 -4.07 12.07
C GLN A 291 -19.66 -3.14 10.85
N GLU A 292 -19.69 -1.83 11.08
CA GLU A 292 -19.60 -0.84 10.02
C GLU A 292 -18.26 -0.96 9.27
N SER A 293 -17.15 -1.11 10.00
CA SER A 293 -15.84 -1.33 9.38
C SER A 293 -15.82 -2.55 8.48
N GLN A 294 -16.44 -3.67 8.91
CA GLN A 294 -16.52 -4.87 8.09
C GLN A 294 -17.34 -4.66 6.81
N GLN A 295 -18.45 -3.90 6.88
CA GLN A 295 -19.25 -3.54 5.72
C GLN A 295 -18.43 -2.70 4.74
N ASN A 296 -17.70 -1.70 5.23
CA ASN A 296 -16.84 -0.84 4.43
C ASN A 296 -15.71 -1.63 3.73
N TYR A 297 -15.18 -2.65 4.40
CA TYR A 297 -14.14 -3.53 3.83
C TYR A 297 -14.65 -4.37 2.65
N GLN A 298 -15.94 -4.67 2.61
CA GLN A 298 -16.56 -5.47 1.56
C GLN A 298 -17.23 -4.66 0.45
N ASN A 299 -17.24 -3.34 0.55
CA ASN A 299 -17.93 -2.47 -0.40
C ASN A 299 -16.95 -1.74 -1.33
N PRO A 300 -16.78 -2.19 -2.59
CA PRO A 300 -15.90 -1.54 -3.56
C PRO A 300 -16.42 -0.17 -4.02
N ASP A 301 -17.73 0.10 -3.93
CA ASP A 301 -18.35 1.32 -4.46
C ASP A 301 -18.19 2.54 -3.55
N LEU A 302 -17.83 2.33 -2.27
CA LEU A 302 -17.54 3.44 -1.38
C LEU A 302 -16.25 4.16 -1.82
N PRO A 303 -16.29 5.50 -1.94
CA PRO A 303 -15.10 6.28 -2.28
C PRO A 303 -14.06 6.26 -1.16
N LEU A 304 -12.82 6.58 -1.51
CA LEU A 304 -11.79 6.87 -0.50
C LEU A 304 -12.15 8.14 0.27
N ALA A 305 -11.59 8.27 1.49
CA ALA A 305 -11.65 9.51 2.25
C ALA A 305 -11.09 10.66 1.39
N PRO A 306 -11.87 11.72 1.09
CA PRO A 306 -11.46 12.75 0.13
C PRO A 306 -10.14 13.42 0.49
N GLN A 307 -9.91 13.66 1.79
CA GLN A 307 -8.70 14.29 2.31
C GLN A 307 -7.43 13.48 2.04
N LEU A 308 -7.53 12.15 1.83
CA LEU A 308 -6.39 11.30 1.52
C LEU A 308 -5.76 11.70 0.18
N ILE A 309 -6.57 11.71 -0.87
CA ILE A 309 -6.10 12.05 -2.22
C ILE A 309 -5.59 13.49 -2.25
N GLU A 310 -6.36 14.42 -1.71
CA GLU A 310 -5.99 15.84 -1.66
C GLU A 310 -4.68 16.06 -0.90
N GLY A 311 -4.53 15.45 0.28
CA GLY A 311 -3.34 15.60 1.11
C GLY A 311 -2.09 15.06 0.45
N ILE A 312 -2.17 13.86 -0.17
CA ILE A 312 -1.05 13.26 -0.91
C ILE A 312 -0.66 14.15 -2.09
N ILE A 313 -1.62 14.61 -2.89
CA ILE A 313 -1.36 15.47 -4.06
C ILE A 313 -0.70 16.79 -3.63
N ASN A 314 -1.25 17.44 -2.63
CA ASN A 314 -0.72 18.72 -2.12
C ASN A 314 0.70 18.57 -1.59
N TRP A 315 1.00 17.44 -0.96
CA TRP A 315 2.35 17.16 -0.49
C TRP A 315 3.31 16.90 -1.66
N ILE A 316 2.94 16.07 -2.64
CA ILE A 316 3.76 15.78 -3.83
C ILE A 316 4.09 17.07 -4.60
N LYS A 317 3.12 17.98 -4.77
CA LYS A 317 3.32 19.26 -5.47
C LYS A 317 4.31 20.19 -4.77
N LYS A 318 4.53 20.04 -3.46
CA LYS A 318 5.50 20.85 -2.69
C LYS A 318 6.92 20.28 -2.73
N LEU A 319 7.12 19.05 -3.21
CA LEU A 319 8.46 18.47 -3.34
C LEU A 319 9.25 19.21 -4.42
N ARG A 320 10.41 19.73 -4.04
CA ARG A 320 11.33 20.46 -4.93
C ARG A 320 12.17 19.52 -5.81
#